data_9a3317078b294875fbca0885face34ed
#
_entry.id   9a3317078b294875fbca0885face34ed
#
_cell.length_a   1.000
_cell.length_b   1.000
_cell.length_c   1.000
_cell.angle_alpha   90.00
_cell.angle_beta   90.00
_cell.angle_gamma   90.00
#
_symmetry.space_group_name_H-M   'P 1'
#
loop_
_entity.id
_entity.type
_entity.pdbx_description
1 polymer ?
#
loop_
_entity_poly.entity_id
_entity_poly.type
_entity_poly.pdbx_seq_one_letter_code
_entity_poly.pdbx_strand_id
1 'polypeptide(L)'
;MQVGAQNRVLVFSKTAAFVHGSIKVGNLALLKLGAENNFKVDTSQDASIFTEENLKKYSAIVFLSTTGDALDNKQQAVFERYIQAGGGYVGIHAATDCEYNWPWYGKLVGAYFQSHPKQQTAKLIVNDNTHPSTAHLPAVWERYDEWYNFKKAPGNEVKVLISIDEKSYEGGKHGDSHPMAWYHEYDGGRAFYTELGHTNESFAEPLFMQHLLGGIKYAMGNNVKLDYSKAKSFLIPDEDRFTKNVLAGGMFDEPTEMAILPNFDILVVQRKGEVMFYNHLNKKVTQVAKLDVYHKTTAKGVNAEEGLIGVTADPNYANNNYVYLFYATKDTAANRLSRFVFKNGKLDMASEKKIIDVATTRDICCHTAGSLTFGPDGSLFISTGDNTTPFNQPDSKYTLEGYGPIDNRPVRHKRQITPRCVGREGWSGRSGEDQK
;
A
#
# COMPACT_ATOMS: atom_id res chain seq x y z
N MET A 1 9.59 24.58 40.51
CA MET A 1 10.00 23.37 39.81
C MET A 1 8.91 23.00 38.80
N GLN A 2 9.13 23.17 37.50
CA GLN A 2 8.21 22.62 36.51
C GLN A 2 8.35 21.11 36.60
N VAL A 3 7.31 20.43 37.04
CA VAL A 3 7.20 18.98 36.92
C VAL A 3 7.12 18.70 35.42
N GLY A 4 8.22 18.28 34.81
CA GLY A 4 8.23 17.83 33.43
C GLY A 4 7.19 16.73 33.26
N ALA A 5 6.45 16.71 32.15
CA ALA A 5 5.48 15.67 31.88
C ALA A 5 6.19 14.31 31.96
N GLN A 6 5.69 13.41 32.83
CA GLN A 6 6.26 12.09 33.02
C GLN A 6 6.10 11.31 31.71
N ASN A 7 7.16 10.66 31.22
CA ASN A 7 7.10 9.79 30.06
C ASN A 7 6.01 8.73 30.23
N ARG A 8 5.31 8.44 29.14
CA ARG A 8 4.19 7.50 29.12
C ARG A 8 4.35 6.48 27.99
N VAL A 9 4.07 5.24 28.25
CA VAL A 9 4.18 4.12 27.32
C VAL A 9 2.83 3.44 27.19
N LEU A 10 2.40 3.14 25.98
CA LEU A 10 1.24 2.29 25.71
C LEU A 10 1.71 0.86 25.44
N VAL A 11 1.21 -0.11 26.18
CA VAL A 11 1.35 -1.53 25.87
C VAL A 11 0.09 -2.00 25.18
N PHE A 12 0.22 -2.30 23.89
CA PHE A 12 -0.86 -2.81 23.05
C PHE A 12 -0.67 -4.30 22.83
N SER A 13 -1.70 -5.10 23.14
CA SER A 13 -1.64 -6.56 23.12
C SER A 13 -2.88 -7.20 22.48
N LYS A 14 -3.45 -6.55 21.44
CA LYS A 14 -4.55 -7.13 20.65
C LYS A 14 -4.03 -8.29 19.81
N THR A 15 -4.80 -9.38 19.81
CA THR A 15 -4.56 -10.57 19.00
C THR A 15 -5.74 -10.81 18.07
N ALA A 16 -5.49 -10.87 16.78
CA ALA A 16 -6.48 -11.25 15.76
C ALA A 16 -6.26 -12.68 15.23
N ALA A 17 -5.19 -13.35 15.71
CA ALA A 17 -4.84 -14.74 15.43
C ALA A 17 -4.53 -15.48 16.73
N PHE A 18 -3.34 -16.07 16.88
CA PHE A 18 -2.98 -16.84 18.08
C PHE A 18 -2.89 -15.95 19.33
N VAL A 19 -3.39 -16.44 20.45
CA VAL A 19 -3.37 -15.75 21.76
C VAL A 19 -2.30 -16.34 22.65
N HIS A 20 -1.22 -15.59 22.91
CA HIS A 20 -0.14 -16.03 23.79
C HIS A 20 -0.53 -15.97 25.26
N GLY A 21 -0.24 -17.02 26.00
CA GLY A 21 -0.54 -17.13 27.44
C GLY A 21 0.21 -16.10 28.28
N SER A 22 1.38 -15.67 27.82
CA SER A 22 2.24 -14.70 28.51
C SER A 22 1.75 -13.25 28.49
N ILE A 23 0.77 -12.89 27.65
CA ILE A 23 0.26 -11.50 27.53
C ILE A 23 -0.16 -10.90 28.88
N LYS A 24 -0.90 -11.68 29.68
CA LYS A 24 -1.37 -11.20 31.00
C LYS A 24 -0.22 -10.90 31.95
N VAL A 25 0.74 -11.82 32.04
CA VAL A 25 1.92 -11.69 32.90
C VAL A 25 2.82 -10.57 32.40
N GLY A 26 3.04 -10.49 31.08
CA GLY A 26 3.81 -9.42 30.44
C GLY A 26 3.24 -8.03 30.70
N ASN A 27 1.91 -7.85 30.57
CA ASN A 27 1.26 -6.59 30.88
C ASN A 27 1.52 -6.17 32.36
N LEU A 28 1.39 -7.09 33.32
CA LEU A 28 1.64 -6.81 34.73
C LEU A 28 3.12 -6.47 35.00
N ALA A 29 4.03 -7.21 34.37
CA ALA A 29 5.46 -6.96 34.47
C ALA A 29 5.86 -5.58 33.90
N LEU A 30 5.31 -5.19 32.77
CA LEU A 30 5.57 -3.88 32.17
C LEU A 30 4.96 -2.73 32.98
N LEU A 31 3.78 -2.90 33.57
CA LEU A 31 3.20 -1.93 34.53
C LEU A 31 4.15 -1.72 35.71
N LYS A 32 4.65 -2.81 36.33
CA LYS A 32 5.60 -2.76 37.42
C LYS A 32 6.91 -2.09 36.98
N LEU A 33 7.44 -2.49 35.82
CA LEU A 33 8.68 -1.93 35.26
C LEU A 33 8.59 -0.41 35.09
N GLY A 34 7.46 0.09 34.61
CA GLY A 34 7.22 1.55 34.49
C GLY A 34 7.20 2.26 35.84
N ALA A 35 6.48 1.68 36.84
CA ALA A 35 6.41 2.25 38.18
C ALA A 35 7.78 2.33 38.86
N GLU A 36 8.62 1.31 38.67
CA GLU A 36 9.98 1.25 39.25
C GLU A 36 10.99 2.16 38.52
N ASN A 37 10.69 2.60 37.29
CA ASN A 37 11.60 3.33 36.42
C ASN A 37 11.12 4.72 35.97
N ASN A 38 10.20 5.32 36.71
CA ASN A 38 9.72 6.69 36.54
C ASN A 38 9.05 6.98 35.18
N PHE A 39 8.33 6.02 34.59
CA PHE A 39 7.43 6.27 33.46
C PHE A 39 6.07 5.59 33.70
N LYS A 40 5.02 6.17 33.13
CA LYS A 40 3.67 5.58 33.20
C LYS A 40 3.48 4.54 32.10
N VAL A 41 2.77 3.48 32.42
CA VAL A 41 2.35 2.46 31.47
C VAL A 41 0.84 2.38 31.46
N ASP A 42 0.24 2.43 30.30
CA ASP A 42 -1.15 2.05 30.06
C ASP A 42 -1.17 0.77 29.22
N THR A 43 -2.19 -0.06 29.39
CA THR A 43 -2.37 -1.29 28.62
C THR A 43 -3.69 -1.25 27.87
N SER A 44 -3.72 -1.77 26.65
CA SER A 44 -4.95 -1.89 25.85
C SER A 44 -4.90 -3.11 24.93
N GLN A 45 -6.08 -3.70 24.71
CA GLN A 45 -6.35 -4.64 23.63
C GLN A 45 -7.33 -4.04 22.62
N ASP A 46 -7.82 -2.84 22.88
CA ASP A 46 -8.75 -2.13 22.01
C ASP A 46 -7.98 -1.21 21.05
N ALA A 47 -8.08 -1.53 19.76
CA ALA A 47 -7.44 -0.77 18.70
C ALA A 47 -8.06 0.62 18.47
N SER A 48 -9.25 0.91 19.02
CA SER A 48 -9.87 2.25 18.95
C SER A 48 -9.02 3.33 19.64
N ILE A 49 -8.05 2.93 20.48
CA ILE A 49 -7.06 3.84 21.10
C ILE A 49 -6.13 4.49 20.06
N PHE A 50 -6.00 3.91 18.86
CA PHE A 50 -5.15 4.43 17.79
C PHE A 50 -5.80 5.64 17.11
N THR A 51 -5.82 6.75 17.80
CA THR A 51 -6.15 8.09 17.31
C THR A 51 -4.96 9.02 17.55
N GLU A 52 -4.76 10.05 16.72
CA GLU A 52 -3.66 11.00 16.95
C GLU A 52 -3.77 11.66 18.32
N GLU A 53 -5.00 11.94 18.79
CA GLU A 53 -5.23 12.54 20.10
C GLU A 53 -4.75 11.65 21.24
N ASN A 54 -4.89 10.35 21.12
CA ASN A 54 -4.42 9.41 22.12
C ASN A 54 -2.93 9.15 21.99
N LEU A 55 -2.45 8.83 20.76
CA LEU A 55 -1.06 8.41 20.59
C LEU A 55 -0.05 9.52 20.90
N LYS A 56 -0.40 10.79 20.71
CA LYS A 56 0.47 11.93 21.10
C LYS A 56 0.79 12.01 22.59
N LYS A 57 0.10 11.24 23.43
CA LYS A 57 0.33 11.19 24.88
C LYS A 57 1.47 10.25 25.27
N TYR A 58 1.94 9.41 24.32
CA TYR A 58 2.89 8.33 24.56
C TYR A 58 4.24 8.63 23.90
N SER A 59 5.32 8.36 24.64
CA SER A 59 6.71 8.44 24.13
C SER A 59 7.09 7.19 23.35
N ALA A 60 6.49 6.02 23.68
CA ALA A 60 6.66 4.78 22.97
C ALA A 60 5.39 3.93 23.02
N ILE A 61 5.20 3.10 22.00
CA ILE A 61 4.13 2.09 21.91
C ILE A 61 4.79 0.72 21.84
N VAL A 62 4.39 -0.16 22.75
CA VAL A 62 4.86 -1.54 22.85
C VAL A 62 3.80 -2.47 22.25
N PHE A 63 4.15 -3.23 21.24
CA PHE A 63 3.34 -4.33 20.73
C PHE A 63 3.79 -5.61 21.47
N LEU A 64 3.00 -5.99 22.46
CA LEU A 64 3.25 -7.17 23.29
C LEU A 64 2.51 -8.39 22.72
N SER A 65 3.24 -9.26 22.06
CA SER A 65 2.70 -10.49 21.45
C SER A 65 1.42 -10.29 20.63
N THR A 66 1.37 -9.19 19.87
CA THR A 66 0.28 -8.92 18.92
C THR A 66 0.33 -9.92 17.77
N THR A 67 -0.83 -10.35 17.26
CA THR A 67 -0.91 -11.33 16.17
C THR A 67 -2.00 -11.00 15.17
N GLY A 68 -1.80 -11.36 13.90
CA GLY A 68 -2.76 -11.15 12.81
C GLY A 68 -2.98 -9.68 12.47
N ASP A 69 -4.09 -9.33 11.82
CA ASP A 69 -4.44 -7.95 11.47
C ASP A 69 -5.04 -7.23 12.69
N ALA A 70 -4.18 -6.65 13.51
CA ALA A 70 -4.57 -6.00 14.78
C ALA A 70 -5.16 -4.60 14.59
N LEU A 71 -4.76 -3.89 13.52
CA LEU A 71 -5.19 -2.54 13.19
C LEU A 71 -5.92 -2.50 11.86
N ASP A 72 -6.95 -1.68 11.74
CA ASP A 72 -7.55 -1.33 10.46
C ASP A 72 -6.75 -0.23 9.73
N ASN A 73 -7.07 0.02 8.46
CA ASN A 73 -6.35 0.98 7.62
C ASN A 73 -6.31 2.41 8.22
N LYS A 74 -7.35 2.84 8.95
CA LYS A 74 -7.37 4.15 9.60
C LYS A 74 -6.40 4.19 10.77
N GLN A 75 -6.39 3.14 11.58
CA GLN A 75 -5.51 2.98 12.73
C GLN A 75 -4.05 2.83 12.28
N GLN A 76 -3.80 2.10 11.19
CA GLN A 76 -2.50 1.99 10.55
C GLN A 76 -1.97 3.38 10.14
N ALA A 77 -2.77 4.17 9.42
CA ALA A 77 -2.39 5.53 9.01
C ALA A 77 -2.05 6.43 10.22
N VAL A 78 -2.81 6.34 11.31
CA VAL A 78 -2.53 7.07 12.55
C VAL A 78 -1.21 6.61 13.19
N PHE A 79 -0.94 5.30 13.18
CA PHE A 79 0.30 4.77 13.74
C PHE A 79 1.52 5.15 12.90
N GLU A 80 1.43 5.11 11.57
CA GLU A 80 2.47 5.64 10.68
C GLU A 80 2.82 7.09 11.04
N ARG A 81 1.82 7.96 11.13
CA ARG A 81 1.97 9.37 11.47
C ARG A 81 2.60 9.58 12.85
N TYR A 82 2.26 8.72 13.83
CA TYR A 82 2.89 8.75 15.14
C TYR A 82 4.40 8.46 15.07
N ILE A 83 4.81 7.44 14.32
CA ILE A 83 6.24 7.11 14.11
C ILE A 83 6.93 8.23 13.34
N GLN A 84 6.32 8.75 12.27
CA GLN A 84 6.84 9.86 11.45
C GLN A 84 7.01 11.14 12.26
N ALA A 85 6.16 11.36 13.27
CA ALA A 85 6.30 12.46 14.21
C ALA A 85 7.45 12.29 15.23
N GLY A 86 8.17 11.17 15.20
CA GLY A 86 9.27 10.87 16.12
C GLY A 86 8.90 9.91 17.26
N GLY A 87 7.79 9.22 17.17
CA GLY A 87 7.34 8.24 18.15
C GLY A 87 8.25 7.00 18.25
N GLY A 88 8.19 6.30 19.38
CA GLY A 88 8.94 5.07 19.61
C GLY A 88 8.08 3.81 19.43
N TYR A 89 8.69 2.76 18.93
CA TYR A 89 8.09 1.43 18.77
C TYR A 89 8.92 0.37 19.50
N VAL A 90 8.24 -0.53 20.18
CA VAL A 90 8.84 -1.74 20.77
C VAL A 90 8.01 -2.95 20.37
N GLY A 91 8.60 -3.90 19.67
CA GLY A 91 7.98 -5.19 19.39
C GLY A 91 8.51 -6.26 20.34
N ILE A 92 7.62 -7.05 20.95
CA ILE A 92 7.98 -8.17 21.81
C ILE A 92 7.36 -9.44 21.25
N HIS A 93 8.19 -10.45 21.03
CA HIS A 93 7.84 -11.79 20.61
C HIS A 93 6.98 -11.79 19.34
N ALA A 94 5.67 -12.11 19.44
CA ALA A 94 4.79 -12.26 18.29
C ALA A 94 4.44 -10.93 17.58
N ALA A 95 5.06 -9.81 17.94
CA ALA A 95 4.92 -8.59 17.15
C ALA A 95 5.39 -8.75 15.69
N THR A 96 6.19 -9.78 15.37
CA THR A 96 6.52 -10.15 13.98
C THR A 96 5.50 -11.07 13.32
N ASP A 97 4.55 -11.63 14.08
CA ASP A 97 3.41 -12.45 13.59
C ASP A 97 2.14 -11.58 13.41
N CYS A 98 2.33 -10.33 13.03
CA CYS A 98 1.29 -9.31 12.99
C CYS A 98 1.40 -8.52 11.69
N GLU A 99 0.25 -8.03 11.16
CA GLU A 99 0.20 -7.06 10.06
C GLU A 99 0.93 -7.50 8.77
N TYR A 100 0.78 -8.74 8.36
CA TYR A 100 1.49 -9.32 7.20
C TYR A 100 1.23 -8.59 5.86
N ASN A 101 0.07 -7.96 5.73
CA ASN A 101 -0.35 -7.25 4.52
C ASN A 101 0.03 -5.76 4.53
N TRP A 102 0.80 -5.34 5.54
CA TRP A 102 1.24 -3.94 5.70
C TRP A 102 2.77 -3.82 5.60
N PRO A 103 3.32 -3.65 4.38
CA PRO A 103 4.78 -3.64 4.15
C PRO A 103 5.54 -2.56 4.94
N TRP A 104 4.88 -1.46 5.28
CA TRP A 104 5.45 -0.42 6.12
C TRP A 104 5.74 -0.94 7.54
N TYR A 105 4.79 -1.68 8.12
CA TYR A 105 4.97 -2.31 9.42
C TYR A 105 6.08 -3.38 9.40
N GLY A 106 6.16 -4.19 8.34
CA GLY A 106 7.23 -5.16 8.17
C GLY A 106 8.62 -4.53 8.22
N LYS A 107 8.76 -3.32 7.66
CA LYS A 107 10.01 -2.56 7.74
C LYS A 107 10.24 -1.94 9.13
N LEU A 108 9.17 -1.51 9.83
CA LEU A 108 9.26 -1.00 11.19
C LEU A 108 9.69 -2.08 12.18
N VAL A 109 9.06 -3.26 12.14
CA VAL A 109 9.39 -4.38 13.04
C VAL A 109 10.67 -5.11 12.63
N GLY A 110 11.05 -5.06 11.35
CA GLY A 110 12.29 -5.57 10.78
C GLY A 110 12.21 -6.97 10.18
N ALA A 111 11.25 -7.80 10.58
CA ALA A 111 11.04 -9.14 10.03
C ALA A 111 9.59 -9.59 10.20
N TYR A 112 9.22 -10.64 9.47
CA TYR A 112 7.95 -11.36 9.68
C TYR A 112 8.22 -12.80 10.12
N PHE A 113 7.44 -13.24 11.07
CA PHE A 113 7.45 -14.64 11.56
C PHE A 113 7.13 -15.63 10.42
N GLN A 114 7.79 -16.78 10.47
CA GLN A 114 7.53 -17.90 9.56
C GLN A 114 7.10 -19.15 10.30
N SER A 115 7.88 -19.56 11.29
CA SER A 115 7.66 -20.81 12.03
C SER A 115 8.54 -20.84 13.28
N HIS A 116 8.28 -21.77 14.18
CA HIS A 116 9.14 -22.06 15.32
C HIS A 116 9.25 -23.58 15.54
N PRO A 117 10.36 -24.10 16.10
CA PRO A 117 10.44 -25.45 16.65
C PRO A 117 9.71 -25.53 17.99
N LYS A 118 9.82 -26.67 18.68
CA LYS A 118 9.40 -26.79 20.08
C LYS A 118 10.22 -25.84 20.95
N GLN A 119 9.61 -25.34 22.04
CA GLN A 119 10.30 -24.57 23.07
C GLN A 119 11.44 -25.37 23.63
N GLN A 120 12.59 -24.79 23.79
CA GLN A 120 13.82 -25.45 24.24
C GLN A 120 14.85 -24.46 24.74
N THR A 121 15.87 -24.94 25.44
CA THR A 121 17.01 -24.14 25.83
C THR A 121 17.93 -23.90 24.64
N ALA A 122 18.41 -22.65 24.48
CA ALA A 122 19.39 -22.27 23.47
C ALA A 122 20.38 -21.24 24.01
N LYS A 123 21.49 -21.03 23.29
CA LYS A 123 22.50 -20.04 23.61
C LYS A 123 22.28 -18.79 22.74
N LEU A 124 22.09 -17.67 23.39
CA LEU A 124 22.04 -16.36 22.76
C LEU A 124 23.42 -15.72 22.82
N ILE A 125 23.84 -15.11 21.71
CA ILE A 125 25.11 -14.40 21.60
C ILE A 125 24.80 -12.91 21.61
N VAL A 126 25.38 -12.16 22.54
CA VAL A 126 25.27 -10.69 22.60
C VAL A 126 26.24 -10.09 21.60
N ASN A 127 25.69 -9.53 20.51
CA ASN A 127 26.47 -8.94 19.41
C ASN A 127 26.92 -7.51 19.71
N ASP A 128 26.11 -6.74 20.46
CA ASP A 128 26.41 -5.39 20.92
C ASP A 128 26.11 -5.26 22.40
N ASN A 129 27.14 -5.12 23.21
CA ASN A 129 27.06 -4.94 24.65
C ASN A 129 27.11 -3.46 25.08
N THR A 130 27.01 -2.53 24.16
CA THR A 130 27.00 -1.10 24.45
C THR A 130 25.59 -0.50 24.50
N HIS A 131 24.62 -1.19 23.89
CA HIS A 131 23.24 -0.73 23.89
C HIS A 131 22.59 -0.93 25.28
N PRO A 132 21.74 0.01 25.75
CA PRO A 132 21.12 -0.09 27.10
C PRO A 132 20.35 -1.39 27.37
N SER A 133 19.83 -2.06 26.32
CA SER A 133 19.13 -3.34 26.48
C SER A 133 20.03 -4.55 26.65
N THR A 134 21.32 -4.43 26.37
CA THR A 134 22.26 -5.55 26.33
C THR A 134 23.51 -5.34 27.18
N ALA A 135 23.79 -4.12 27.61
CA ALA A 135 24.99 -3.79 28.37
C ALA A 135 25.17 -4.57 29.71
N HIS A 136 24.09 -5.09 30.25
CA HIS A 136 24.05 -5.88 31.49
C HIS A 136 24.08 -7.40 31.24
N LEU A 137 23.93 -7.83 30.00
CA LEU A 137 23.87 -9.25 29.64
C LEU A 137 25.27 -9.88 29.58
N PRO A 138 25.41 -11.19 29.92
CA PRO A 138 26.65 -11.92 29.64
C PRO A 138 26.83 -12.08 28.14
N ALA A 139 28.09 -12.23 27.69
CA ALA A 139 28.40 -12.40 26.27
C ALA A 139 27.67 -13.59 25.62
N VAL A 140 27.41 -14.65 26.40
CA VAL A 140 26.57 -15.78 26.05
C VAL A 140 25.49 -15.92 27.12
N TRP A 141 24.24 -15.84 26.70
CA TRP A 141 23.09 -15.93 27.59
C TRP A 141 22.27 -17.18 27.24
N GLU A 142 22.37 -18.21 28.10
CA GLU A 142 21.61 -19.44 27.94
C GLU A 142 20.25 -19.30 28.61
N ARG A 143 19.18 -19.61 27.88
CA ARG A 143 17.82 -19.55 28.42
C ARG A 143 16.84 -20.45 27.66
N TYR A 144 15.71 -20.74 28.27
CA TYR A 144 14.59 -21.49 27.71
C TYR A 144 13.54 -20.52 27.20
N ASP A 145 13.17 -20.61 25.89
CA ASP A 145 12.07 -19.86 25.29
C ASP A 145 11.55 -20.57 24.03
N GLU A 146 10.69 -19.94 23.25
CA GLU A 146 10.34 -20.31 21.89
C GLU A 146 11.23 -19.53 20.92
N TRP A 147 11.70 -20.17 19.85
CA TRP A 147 12.67 -19.57 18.93
C TRP A 147 12.08 -19.42 17.55
N TYR A 148 11.82 -18.19 17.11
CA TYR A 148 11.24 -17.90 15.82
C TYR A 148 12.23 -18.03 14.68
N ASN A 149 11.76 -18.65 13.59
CA ASN A 149 12.32 -18.48 12.27
C ASN A 149 11.51 -17.41 11.54
N PHE A 150 12.15 -16.54 10.81
CA PHE A 150 11.55 -15.45 10.07
C PHE A 150 11.39 -15.81 8.59
N LYS A 151 10.40 -15.20 7.88
CA LYS A 151 10.28 -15.34 6.41
C LYS A 151 11.56 -14.88 5.70
N LYS A 152 12.17 -13.84 6.23
CA LYS A 152 13.47 -13.31 5.88
C LYS A 152 14.07 -12.69 7.14
N ALA A 153 15.28 -13.07 7.50
CA ALA A 153 16.01 -12.42 8.60
C ALA A 153 16.24 -10.93 8.23
N PRO A 154 16.21 -10.01 9.20
CA PRO A 154 16.56 -8.63 8.95
C PRO A 154 17.99 -8.52 8.44
N GLY A 155 18.24 -7.58 7.53
CA GLY A 155 19.56 -7.31 6.96
C GLY A 155 20.27 -6.12 7.60
N ASN A 156 21.03 -5.41 6.80
CA ASN A 156 21.84 -4.26 7.26
C ASN A 156 21.01 -3.02 7.64
N GLU A 157 19.70 -3.06 7.40
CA GLU A 157 18.76 -2.00 7.78
C GLU A 157 18.54 -1.90 9.28
N VAL A 158 18.89 -2.95 10.04
CA VAL A 158 18.80 -2.97 11.50
C VAL A 158 20.17 -3.20 12.14
N LYS A 159 20.30 -2.80 13.40
CA LYS A 159 21.46 -3.11 14.23
C LYS A 159 21.13 -4.29 15.14
N VAL A 160 21.75 -5.42 14.88
CA VAL A 160 21.53 -6.66 15.64
C VAL A 160 22.18 -6.56 17.00
N LEU A 161 21.39 -6.80 18.05
CA LEU A 161 21.79 -6.79 19.45
C LEU A 161 22.11 -8.20 19.97
N ILE A 162 21.27 -9.16 19.62
CA ILE A 162 21.35 -10.54 20.07
C ILE A 162 21.07 -11.45 18.87
N SER A 163 21.89 -12.48 18.72
CA SER A 163 21.67 -13.61 17.82
C SER A 163 21.56 -14.90 18.58
N ILE A 164 20.95 -15.94 17.99
CA ILE A 164 20.92 -17.28 18.57
C ILE A 164 21.96 -18.19 17.89
N ASP A 165 22.66 -19.01 18.66
CA ASP A 165 23.55 -20.04 18.14
C ASP A 165 22.69 -21.27 17.73
N GLU A 166 22.45 -21.41 16.43
CA GLU A 166 21.64 -22.53 15.91
C GLU A 166 22.24 -23.93 16.20
N LYS A 167 23.52 -23.99 16.54
CA LYS A 167 24.15 -25.27 16.95
C LYS A 167 23.78 -25.69 18.38
N SER A 168 23.18 -24.77 19.15
CA SER A 168 22.78 -25.00 20.53
C SER A 168 21.36 -25.54 20.70
N TYR A 169 20.56 -25.57 19.61
CA TYR A 169 19.17 -26.03 19.64
C TYR A 169 18.76 -26.66 18.29
N GLU A 170 17.55 -27.24 18.21
CA GLU A 170 17.04 -27.88 17.01
C GLU A 170 15.99 -27.03 16.30
N GLY A 171 16.02 -26.98 14.97
CA GLY A 171 14.98 -26.39 14.13
C GLY A 171 15.21 -24.96 13.67
N GLY A 172 16.43 -24.43 13.85
CA GLY A 172 16.87 -23.17 13.24
C GLY A 172 16.91 -23.23 11.71
N LYS A 173 16.67 -22.09 11.03
CA LYS A 173 16.60 -22.01 9.56
C LYS A 173 17.39 -20.84 8.97
N HIS A 174 18.22 -20.17 9.75
CA HIS A 174 18.99 -18.99 9.32
C HIS A 174 20.51 -19.20 9.40
N GLY A 175 20.96 -20.34 9.92
CA GLY A 175 22.39 -20.70 10.02
C GLY A 175 23.16 -19.76 10.96
N ASP A 176 24.33 -19.32 10.52
CA ASP A 176 25.21 -18.51 11.35
C ASP A 176 24.71 -17.04 11.57
N SER A 177 23.62 -16.64 10.91
CA SER A 177 23.04 -15.29 11.03
C SER A 177 21.57 -15.35 11.39
N HIS A 178 21.27 -15.59 12.66
CA HIS A 178 19.91 -15.68 13.18
C HIS A 178 19.66 -14.63 14.28
N PRO A 179 19.26 -13.38 13.90
CA PRO A 179 18.97 -12.33 14.87
C PRO A 179 17.73 -12.63 15.71
N MET A 180 17.81 -12.31 17.03
CA MET A 180 16.73 -12.44 18.00
C MET A 180 16.31 -11.12 18.64
N ALA A 181 17.19 -10.10 18.61
CA ALA A 181 16.86 -8.76 19.04
C ALA A 181 17.63 -7.73 18.19
N TRP A 182 16.98 -6.63 17.87
CA TRP A 182 17.56 -5.55 17.07
C TRP A 182 16.89 -4.21 17.33
N TYR A 183 17.53 -3.15 16.83
CA TYR A 183 16.99 -1.80 16.84
C TYR A 183 17.38 -1.05 15.58
N HIS A 184 16.62 -0.02 15.25
CA HIS A 184 16.92 0.91 14.14
C HIS A 184 16.09 2.19 14.24
N GLU A 185 16.48 3.18 13.50
CA GLU A 185 15.62 4.32 13.19
C GLU A 185 14.81 4.00 11.92
N TYR A 186 13.54 4.28 11.95
CA TYR A 186 12.66 4.04 10.82
C TYR A 186 11.61 5.13 10.69
N ASP A 187 11.50 5.71 9.49
CA ASP A 187 10.51 6.71 9.06
C ASP A 187 10.32 7.87 10.08
N GLY A 188 11.40 8.31 10.72
CA GLY A 188 11.42 9.40 11.70
C GLY A 188 11.32 8.96 13.16
N GLY A 189 10.95 7.72 13.44
CA GLY A 189 10.86 7.14 14.77
C GLY A 189 12.01 6.19 15.13
N ARG A 190 11.89 5.56 16.29
CA ARG A 190 12.85 4.60 16.84
C ARG A 190 12.16 3.27 17.07
N ALA A 191 12.69 2.20 16.50
CA ALA A 191 12.17 0.86 16.63
C ALA A 191 13.15 -0.05 17.38
N PHE A 192 12.63 -0.82 18.32
CA PHE A 192 13.33 -1.90 19.01
C PHE A 192 12.45 -3.15 18.91
N TYR A 193 13.06 -4.28 18.65
CA TYR A 193 12.39 -5.57 18.66
C TYR A 193 13.19 -6.60 19.44
N THR A 194 12.49 -7.46 20.17
CA THR A 194 13.03 -8.68 20.76
C THR A 194 12.08 -9.84 20.53
N GLU A 195 12.61 -10.93 20.02
CA GLU A 195 11.87 -12.17 19.79
C GLU A 195 11.49 -12.86 21.10
N LEU A 196 12.25 -12.64 22.15
CA LEU A 196 12.10 -13.24 23.47
C LEU A 196 10.75 -12.90 24.13
N GLY A 197 10.24 -13.76 25.03
CA GLY A 197 9.06 -13.46 25.84
C GLY A 197 7.83 -14.30 25.55
N HIS A 198 8.01 -15.51 24.98
CA HIS A 198 6.90 -16.46 24.81
C HIS A 198 6.37 -16.98 26.14
N THR A 199 7.25 -17.26 27.10
CA THR A 199 6.88 -17.93 28.37
C THR A 199 6.53 -16.92 29.46
N ASN A 200 5.71 -17.34 30.43
CA ASN A 200 5.43 -16.54 31.63
C ASN A 200 6.69 -16.25 32.44
N GLU A 201 7.57 -17.24 32.50
CA GLU A 201 8.83 -17.24 33.25
C GLU A 201 9.78 -16.15 32.73
N SER A 202 9.76 -15.87 31.43
CA SER A 202 10.53 -14.78 30.81
C SER A 202 10.28 -13.46 31.53
N PHE A 203 9.03 -13.12 31.84
CA PHE A 203 8.66 -11.86 32.51
C PHE A 203 8.97 -11.85 34.04
N ALA A 204 9.45 -12.93 34.59
CA ALA A 204 10.00 -13.01 35.95
C ALA A 204 11.54 -12.98 35.96
N GLU A 205 12.20 -13.12 34.82
CA GLU A 205 13.65 -13.16 34.70
C GLU A 205 14.25 -11.74 34.75
N PRO A 206 15.11 -11.44 35.75
CA PRO A 206 15.64 -10.08 35.91
C PRO A 206 16.44 -9.57 34.69
N LEU A 207 17.23 -10.44 34.03
CA LEU A 207 18.01 -10.07 32.85
C LEU A 207 17.10 -9.71 31.68
N PHE A 208 16.01 -10.46 31.46
CA PHE A 208 15.05 -10.13 30.40
C PHE A 208 14.29 -8.84 30.70
N MET A 209 13.86 -8.62 31.94
CA MET A 209 13.17 -7.38 32.31
C MET A 209 14.07 -6.16 32.16
N GLN A 210 15.38 -6.29 32.45
CA GLN A 210 16.34 -5.21 32.22
C GLN A 210 16.60 -5.01 30.73
N HIS A 211 16.60 -6.08 29.91
CA HIS A 211 16.66 -6.02 28.45
C HIS A 211 15.47 -5.24 27.89
N LEU A 212 14.24 -5.54 28.32
CA LEU A 212 13.04 -4.80 27.93
C LEU A 212 13.10 -3.33 28.35
N LEU A 213 13.57 -3.05 29.57
CA LEU A 213 13.74 -1.67 30.06
C LEU A 213 14.66 -0.86 29.16
N GLY A 214 15.79 -1.44 28.78
CA GLY A 214 16.75 -0.78 27.86
C GLY A 214 16.15 -0.49 26.48
N GLY A 215 15.42 -1.46 25.92
CA GLY A 215 14.72 -1.31 24.64
C GLY A 215 13.61 -0.24 24.70
N ILE A 216 12.81 -0.24 25.76
CA ILE A 216 11.76 0.77 25.98
C ILE A 216 12.38 2.17 26.15
N LYS A 217 13.45 2.33 26.93
CA LYS A 217 14.16 3.60 27.08
C LYS A 217 14.74 4.12 25.78
N TYR A 218 15.30 3.22 24.95
CA TYR A 218 15.75 3.58 23.60
C TYR A 218 14.59 4.09 22.75
N ALA A 219 13.49 3.36 22.70
CA ALA A 219 12.31 3.74 21.92
C ALA A 219 11.70 5.06 22.39
N MET A 220 11.58 5.30 23.70
CA MET A 220 11.10 6.58 24.24
C MET A 220 11.99 7.75 23.84
N GLY A 221 13.30 7.51 23.70
CA GLY A 221 14.29 8.57 23.46
C GLY A 221 14.43 9.54 24.62
N ASN A 222 15.34 10.50 24.46
CA ASN A 222 15.62 11.49 25.49
C ASN A 222 14.81 12.77 25.23
N ASN A 223 13.76 13.00 26.00
CA ASN A 223 12.91 14.22 25.92
C ASN A 223 12.36 14.52 24.52
N VAL A 224 12.02 13.49 23.75
CA VAL A 224 11.47 13.64 22.41
C VAL A 224 10.08 14.24 22.47
N LYS A 225 9.87 15.32 21.73
CA LYS A 225 8.54 15.90 21.50
C LYS A 225 8.07 15.44 20.11
N LEU A 226 6.88 14.87 20.03
CA LEU A 226 6.29 14.48 18.76
C LEU A 226 5.98 15.73 17.91
N ASP A 227 6.42 15.68 16.66
CA ASP A 227 6.22 16.74 15.68
C ASP A 227 5.41 16.22 14.48
N TYR A 228 4.11 16.29 14.56
CA TYR A 228 3.19 15.83 13.53
C TYR A 228 3.28 16.64 12.22
N SER A 229 3.97 17.77 12.18
CA SER A 229 4.23 18.49 10.93
C SER A 229 5.14 17.69 9.98
N LYS A 230 5.89 16.72 10.51
CA LYS A 230 6.75 15.79 9.76
C LYS A 230 6.01 14.56 9.24
N ALA A 231 4.77 14.34 9.67
CA ALA A 231 3.99 13.19 9.25
C ALA A 231 3.61 13.31 7.77
N LYS A 232 3.83 12.22 7.01
CA LYS A 232 3.64 12.15 5.56
C LYS A 232 2.40 11.36 5.17
N SER A 233 2.03 10.35 5.98
CA SER A 233 0.88 9.50 5.73
C SER A 233 -0.41 10.29 5.90
N PHE A 234 -1.37 10.04 5.00
CA PHE A 234 -2.67 10.73 5.04
C PHE A 234 -3.62 10.02 6.01
N LEU A 235 -4.32 10.80 6.82
CA LEU A 235 -5.44 10.27 7.59
C LEU A 235 -6.57 9.89 6.63
N ILE A 236 -7.11 8.70 6.81
CA ILE A 236 -8.30 8.24 6.09
C ILE A 236 -9.51 8.91 6.73
N PRO A 237 -10.27 9.73 5.98
CA PRO A 237 -11.46 10.40 6.52
C PRO A 237 -12.52 9.39 6.95
N ASP A 238 -13.32 9.77 7.96
CA ASP A 238 -14.47 8.97 8.37
C ASP A 238 -15.54 8.95 7.28
N GLU A 239 -16.22 7.81 7.12
CA GLU A 239 -17.22 7.63 6.06
C GLU A 239 -18.42 8.57 6.22
N ASP A 240 -18.77 8.97 7.45
CA ASP A 240 -19.83 9.91 7.74
C ASP A 240 -19.51 11.36 7.32
N ARG A 241 -18.23 11.64 6.97
CA ARG A 241 -17.82 12.93 6.38
C ARG A 241 -18.17 13.07 4.91
N PHE A 242 -18.67 12.02 4.27
CA PHE A 242 -19.04 11.99 2.88
C PHE A 242 -20.53 11.73 2.73
N THR A 243 -21.19 12.52 1.89
CA THR A 243 -22.59 12.27 1.49
C THR A 243 -22.60 11.71 0.07
N LYS A 244 -23.18 10.53 -0.11
CA LYS A 244 -23.39 9.95 -1.44
C LYS A 244 -24.56 10.63 -2.13
N ASN A 245 -24.28 11.40 -3.18
CA ASN A 245 -25.28 12.00 -4.03
C ASN A 245 -25.39 11.22 -5.36
N VAL A 246 -26.53 10.63 -5.62
CA VAL A 246 -26.82 9.95 -6.90
C VAL A 246 -27.32 10.99 -7.89
N LEU A 247 -26.50 11.31 -8.91
CA LEU A 247 -26.85 12.29 -9.94
C LEU A 247 -27.77 11.70 -11.01
N ALA A 248 -27.51 10.45 -11.42
CA ALA A 248 -28.31 9.72 -12.40
C ALA A 248 -28.23 8.22 -12.09
N GLY A 249 -29.34 7.59 -11.78
CA GLY A 249 -29.45 6.15 -11.50
C GLY A 249 -30.21 5.40 -12.57
N GLY A 250 -29.71 4.24 -13.02
CA GLY A 250 -30.42 3.35 -13.96
C GLY A 250 -30.58 3.89 -15.38
N MET A 251 -29.84 4.94 -15.76
CA MET A 251 -29.95 5.61 -17.05
C MET A 251 -28.88 5.23 -18.07
N PHE A 252 -27.93 4.37 -17.66
CA PHE A 252 -26.79 4.00 -18.49
C PHE A 252 -26.79 2.50 -18.74
N ASP A 253 -26.39 2.10 -19.95
CA ASP A 253 -26.21 0.71 -20.37
C ASP A 253 -24.73 0.46 -20.67
N GLU A 254 -24.07 -0.35 -19.84
CA GLU A 254 -22.65 -0.65 -19.92
C GLU A 254 -21.75 0.62 -20.01
N PRO A 255 -21.85 1.58 -19.03
CA PRO A 255 -21.00 2.76 -19.04
C PRO A 255 -19.55 2.35 -18.80
N THR A 256 -18.62 2.96 -19.56
CA THR A 256 -17.20 2.63 -19.54
C THR A 256 -16.34 3.71 -18.90
N GLU A 257 -16.60 4.97 -19.22
CA GLU A 257 -15.90 6.10 -18.64
C GLU A 257 -16.74 7.38 -18.64
N MET A 258 -16.34 8.37 -17.84
CA MET A 258 -16.96 9.69 -17.82
C MET A 258 -15.94 10.81 -17.78
N ALA A 259 -16.30 11.98 -18.33
CA ALA A 259 -15.53 13.22 -18.24
C ALA A 259 -16.41 14.34 -17.69
N ILE A 260 -15.92 15.01 -16.64
CA ILE A 260 -16.56 16.19 -16.06
C ILE A 260 -16.05 17.42 -16.82
N LEU A 261 -16.98 18.19 -17.38
CA LEU A 261 -16.67 19.43 -18.08
C LEU A 261 -16.50 20.60 -17.08
N PRO A 262 -15.83 21.70 -17.46
CA PRO A 262 -15.58 22.82 -16.55
C PRO A 262 -16.84 23.48 -15.96
N ASN A 263 -17.99 23.32 -16.60
CA ASN A 263 -19.29 23.78 -16.12
C ASN A 263 -20.07 22.72 -15.32
N PHE A 264 -19.40 21.64 -14.87
CA PHE A 264 -19.98 20.49 -14.15
C PHE A 264 -20.98 19.63 -14.94
N ASP A 265 -21.17 19.87 -16.23
CA ASP A 265 -21.83 18.89 -17.10
C ASP A 265 -20.95 17.63 -17.22
N ILE A 266 -21.55 16.48 -17.51
CA ILE A 266 -20.81 15.24 -17.58
C ILE A 266 -21.09 14.53 -18.91
N LEU A 267 -20.03 14.11 -19.59
CA LEU A 267 -20.09 13.15 -20.66
C LEU A 267 -19.87 11.75 -20.08
N VAL A 268 -20.73 10.82 -20.44
CA VAL A 268 -20.58 9.40 -20.11
C VAL A 268 -20.61 8.61 -21.41
N VAL A 269 -19.59 7.80 -21.63
CA VAL A 269 -19.55 6.92 -22.80
C VAL A 269 -19.96 5.51 -22.41
N GLN A 270 -20.66 4.85 -23.34
CA GLN A 270 -21.14 3.49 -23.16
C GLN A 270 -20.51 2.57 -24.20
N ARG A 271 -20.23 1.35 -23.79
CA ARG A 271 -19.46 0.37 -24.57
C ARG A 271 -19.96 0.20 -26.01
N LYS A 272 -21.28 0.25 -26.23
CA LYS A 272 -21.91 0.07 -27.54
C LYS A 272 -21.88 1.29 -28.45
N GLY A 273 -21.15 2.33 -28.04
CA GLY A 273 -20.85 3.53 -28.82
C GLY A 273 -21.67 4.77 -28.48
N GLU A 274 -22.63 4.68 -27.55
CA GLU A 274 -23.41 5.83 -27.14
C GLU A 274 -22.57 6.82 -26.33
N VAL A 275 -22.72 8.12 -26.65
CA VAL A 275 -22.22 9.24 -25.86
C VAL A 275 -23.41 9.89 -25.18
N MET A 276 -23.44 9.77 -23.86
CA MET A 276 -24.48 10.33 -23.02
C MET A 276 -24.02 11.63 -22.41
N PHE A 277 -24.91 12.56 -22.24
CA PHE A 277 -24.66 13.89 -21.68
C PHE A 277 -25.59 14.13 -20.50
N TYR A 278 -25.02 14.35 -19.33
CA TYR A 278 -25.73 14.82 -18.14
C TYR A 278 -25.57 16.33 -18.01
N ASN A 279 -26.67 17.06 -18.06
CA ASN A 279 -26.66 18.49 -17.81
C ASN A 279 -26.89 18.78 -16.32
N HIS A 280 -25.92 19.43 -15.67
CA HIS A 280 -25.94 19.64 -14.23
C HIS A 280 -27.02 20.62 -13.74
N LEU A 281 -27.48 21.55 -14.59
CA LEU A 281 -28.51 22.52 -14.22
C LEU A 281 -29.90 21.91 -14.18
N ASN A 282 -30.28 21.15 -15.22
CA ASN A 282 -31.61 20.58 -15.33
C ASN A 282 -31.69 19.11 -14.93
N LYS A 283 -30.54 18.48 -14.57
CA LYS A 283 -30.41 17.08 -14.13
C LYS A 283 -30.87 16.04 -15.15
N LYS A 284 -30.89 16.40 -16.45
CA LYS A 284 -31.32 15.50 -17.53
C LYS A 284 -30.14 14.79 -18.16
N VAL A 285 -30.34 13.50 -18.46
CA VAL A 285 -29.45 12.69 -19.28
C VAL A 285 -30.02 12.58 -20.68
N THR A 286 -29.21 12.84 -21.71
CA THR A 286 -29.59 12.71 -23.12
C THR A 286 -28.48 12.02 -23.90
N GLN A 287 -28.83 11.20 -24.87
CA GLN A 287 -27.87 10.70 -25.84
C GLN A 287 -27.56 11.80 -26.86
N VAL A 288 -26.29 12.18 -26.99
CA VAL A 288 -25.84 13.28 -27.86
C VAL A 288 -25.10 12.79 -29.10
N ALA A 289 -24.66 11.56 -29.11
CA ALA A 289 -24.09 10.89 -30.28
C ALA A 289 -24.11 9.37 -30.12
N LYS A 290 -23.85 8.68 -31.21
CA LYS A 290 -23.54 7.25 -31.22
C LYS A 290 -22.46 6.98 -32.27
N LEU A 291 -21.31 6.50 -31.82
CA LEU A 291 -20.21 6.06 -32.69
C LEU A 291 -20.50 4.63 -33.17
N ASP A 292 -20.14 4.36 -34.41
CA ASP A 292 -20.18 3.00 -34.96
C ASP A 292 -18.90 2.25 -34.59
N VAL A 293 -18.92 1.53 -33.47
CA VAL A 293 -17.77 0.88 -32.86
C VAL A 293 -17.84 -0.65 -32.97
N TYR A 294 -16.70 -1.29 -32.95
CA TYR A 294 -16.63 -2.74 -32.81
C TYR A 294 -16.92 -3.09 -31.32
N HIS A 295 -18.06 -3.70 -31.05
CA HIS A 295 -18.50 -4.03 -29.70
C HIS A 295 -19.12 -5.43 -29.57
N LYS A 296 -19.11 -6.21 -30.65
CA LYS A 296 -19.65 -7.57 -30.67
C LYS A 296 -18.59 -8.50 -31.23
N THR A 297 -18.36 -9.61 -30.54
CA THR A 297 -17.59 -10.71 -31.11
C THR A 297 -18.49 -11.64 -31.89
N THR A 298 -17.94 -12.27 -32.91
CA THR A 298 -18.59 -13.38 -33.64
C THR A 298 -18.36 -14.72 -32.94
N ALA A 299 -17.46 -14.78 -31.96
CA ALA A 299 -17.17 -16.01 -31.22
C ALA A 299 -18.36 -16.37 -30.29
N LYS A 300 -18.87 -17.58 -30.41
CA LYS A 300 -20.01 -18.07 -29.63
C LYS A 300 -19.60 -18.17 -28.13
N GLY A 301 -20.42 -17.57 -27.27
CA GLY A 301 -20.22 -17.64 -25.80
C GLY A 301 -19.16 -16.71 -25.25
N VAL A 302 -18.62 -15.80 -26.06
CA VAL A 302 -17.62 -14.82 -25.65
C VAL A 302 -18.25 -13.41 -25.65
N ASN A 303 -18.12 -12.67 -24.56
CA ASN A 303 -18.46 -11.25 -24.49
C ASN A 303 -17.27 -10.42 -24.93
N ALA A 304 -17.48 -9.53 -25.90
CA ALA A 304 -16.47 -8.55 -26.26
C ALA A 304 -16.40 -7.47 -25.16
N GLU A 305 -15.19 -7.10 -24.79
CA GLU A 305 -14.96 -5.94 -23.90
C GLU A 305 -14.74 -4.66 -24.71
N GLU A 306 -14.44 -4.78 -25.99
CA GLU A 306 -14.20 -3.69 -26.91
C GLU A 306 -15.48 -2.84 -27.11
N GLY A 307 -15.26 -1.62 -27.52
CA GLY A 307 -16.33 -0.66 -27.77
C GLY A 307 -15.83 0.77 -27.71
N LEU A 308 -16.71 1.68 -27.31
CA LEU A 308 -16.35 3.03 -26.91
C LEU A 308 -15.97 2.98 -25.41
N ILE A 309 -14.67 3.22 -25.13
CA ILE A 309 -14.08 2.84 -23.86
C ILE A 309 -13.66 4.08 -23.05
N GLY A 310 -13.08 5.09 -23.70
CA GLY A 310 -12.49 6.23 -23.02
C GLY A 310 -13.08 7.57 -23.47
N VAL A 311 -13.18 8.51 -22.54
CA VAL A 311 -13.51 9.91 -22.80
C VAL A 311 -12.74 10.85 -21.88
N THR A 312 -12.22 11.95 -22.41
CA THR A 312 -11.69 13.04 -21.61
C THR A 312 -11.93 14.38 -22.31
N ALA A 313 -12.01 15.47 -21.52
CA ALA A 313 -12.07 16.81 -22.05
C ALA A 313 -10.67 17.42 -22.19
N ASP A 314 -10.48 18.28 -23.18
CA ASP A 314 -9.24 19.05 -23.32
C ASP A 314 -9.03 19.95 -22.10
N PRO A 315 -7.80 20.12 -21.58
CA PRO A 315 -7.53 21.07 -20.50
C PRO A 315 -7.97 22.50 -20.80
N ASN A 316 -8.04 22.89 -22.09
CA ASN A 316 -8.51 24.20 -22.57
C ASN A 316 -9.94 24.13 -23.13
N TYR A 317 -10.74 23.15 -22.68
CA TYR A 317 -12.10 22.90 -23.18
C TYR A 317 -12.97 24.16 -23.19
N ALA A 318 -12.86 25.04 -22.20
CA ALA A 318 -13.63 26.27 -22.12
C ALA A 318 -13.49 27.17 -23.37
N ASN A 319 -12.35 27.10 -24.06
CA ASN A 319 -12.07 27.90 -25.25
C ASN A 319 -12.23 27.12 -26.56
N ASN A 320 -11.83 25.82 -26.56
CA ASN A 320 -11.74 25.04 -27.80
C ASN A 320 -12.86 24.03 -27.99
N ASN A 321 -13.61 23.69 -26.92
CA ASN A 321 -14.70 22.68 -26.87
C ASN A 321 -14.24 21.28 -27.33
N TYR A 322 -12.97 20.93 -27.17
CA TYR A 322 -12.45 19.64 -27.59
C TYR A 322 -12.70 18.57 -26.54
N VAL A 323 -13.11 17.38 -27.02
CA VAL A 323 -13.18 16.15 -26.26
C VAL A 323 -12.47 15.04 -27.03
N TYR A 324 -11.93 14.09 -26.31
CA TYR A 324 -11.21 12.97 -26.88
C TYR A 324 -11.97 11.69 -26.55
N LEU A 325 -12.13 10.84 -27.55
CA LEU A 325 -12.78 9.54 -27.43
C LEU A 325 -11.79 8.45 -27.86
N PHE A 326 -11.76 7.36 -27.09
CA PHE A 326 -10.98 6.17 -27.40
C PHE A 326 -11.90 4.97 -27.59
N TYR A 327 -11.84 4.37 -28.78
CA TYR A 327 -12.81 3.37 -29.19
C TYR A 327 -12.26 2.33 -30.17
N ALA A 328 -12.83 1.13 -30.12
CA ALA A 328 -12.51 0.06 -31.05
C ALA A 328 -13.16 0.32 -32.43
N THR A 329 -12.34 0.37 -33.47
CA THR A 329 -12.80 0.62 -34.85
C THR A 329 -13.39 -0.64 -35.49
N LYS A 330 -14.31 -0.48 -36.46
CA LYS A 330 -14.84 -1.60 -37.25
C LYS A 330 -13.98 -1.93 -38.47
N ASP A 331 -13.33 -0.93 -39.03
CA ASP A 331 -12.56 -1.00 -40.27
C ASP A 331 -11.23 -1.74 -40.10
N THR A 332 -10.65 -1.65 -38.93
CA THR A 332 -9.37 -2.30 -38.60
C THR A 332 -9.37 -2.90 -37.20
N ALA A 333 -8.49 -3.86 -36.92
CA ALA A 333 -8.29 -4.38 -35.57
C ALA A 333 -7.42 -3.37 -34.78
N ALA A 334 -8.04 -2.27 -34.35
CA ALA A 334 -7.38 -1.22 -33.61
C ALA A 334 -8.33 -0.51 -32.65
N ASN A 335 -7.76 0.05 -31.58
CA ASN A 335 -8.40 1.08 -30.75
C ASN A 335 -7.92 2.45 -31.22
N ARG A 336 -8.85 3.33 -31.54
CA ARG A 336 -8.60 4.66 -32.09
C ARG A 336 -8.82 5.74 -31.08
N LEU A 337 -7.85 6.65 -30.97
CA LEU A 337 -8.03 7.94 -30.34
C LEU A 337 -8.44 8.96 -31.37
N SER A 338 -9.59 9.60 -31.19
CA SER A 338 -10.04 10.72 -31.99
C SER A 338 -10.44 11.91 -31.13
N ARG A 339 -10.21 13.11 -31.65
CA ARG A 339 -10.69 14.38 -31.06
C ARG A 339 -11.94 14.81 -31.79
N PHE A 340 -12.92 15.28 -31.01
CA PHE A 340 -14.19 15.86 -31.51
C PHE A 340 -14.42 17.23 -30.91
N VAL A 341 -15.36 18.00 -31.50
CA VAL A 341 -15.92 19.19 -30.90
C VAL A 341 -17.22 18.85 -30.19
N PHE A 342 -17.31 19.18 -28.90
CA PHE A 342 -18.53 19.05 -28.12
C PHE A 342 -18.96 20.44 -27.64
N LYS A 343 -20.05 20.96 -28.19
CA LYS A 343 -20.53 22.31 -27.88
C LYS A 343 -22.05 22.34 -27.80
N ASN A 344 -22.59 23.09 -26.84
CA ASN A 344 -24.03 23.30 -26.65
C ASN A 344 -24.82 21.98 -26.52
N GLY A 345 -24.25 20.99 -25.79
CA GLY A 345 -24.88 19.68 -25.59
C GLY A 345 -24.94 18.80 -26.85
N LYS A 346 -24.09 19.06 -27.85
CA LYS A 346 -24.00 18.25 -29.07
C LYS A 346 -22.57 17.89 -29.39
N LEU A 347 -22.36 16.63 -29.74
CA LEU A 347 -21.09 16.15 -30.30
C LEU A 347 -21.15 16.27 -31.82
N ASP A 348 -20.24 17.07 -32.37
CA ASP A 348 -20.12 17.22 -33.82
C ASP A 348 -19.31 16.06 -34.40
N MET A 349 -19.98 15.07 -34.96
CA MET A 349 -19.37 13.87 -35.56
C MET A 349 -18.52 14.22 -36.79
N ALA A 350 -18.86 15.30 -37.52
CA ALA A 350 -18.08 15.73 -38.70
C ALA A 350 -16.74 16.37 -38.30
N SER A 351 -16.59 16.81 -37.06
CA SER A 351 -15.38 17.42 -36.52
C SER A 351 -14.30 16.37 -36.14
N GLU A 352 -14.53 15.10 -36.38
CA GLU A 352 -13.59 14.04 -35.99
C GLU A 352 -12.20 14.31 -36.58
N LYS A 353 -11.21 14.32 -35.67
CA LYS A 353 -9.80 14.31 -36.04
C LYS A 353 -9.16 13.05 -35.44
N LYS A 354 -8.85 12.10 -36.29
CA LYS A 354 -8.10 10.89 -35.89
C LYS A 354 -6.69 11.28 -35.46
N ILE A 355 -6.24 10.74 -34.32
CA ILE A 355 -4.94 11.06 -33.73
C ILE A 355 -4.01 9.87 -33.84
N ILE A 356 -4.45 8.71 -33.33
CA ILE A 356 -3.63 7.46 -33.34
C ILE A 356 -4.52 6.24 -33.35
N ASP A 357 -4.09 5.19 -34.04
CA ASP A 357 -4.64 3.86 -33.94
C ASP A 357 -3.64 2.96 -33.19
N VAL A 358 -4.12 2.29 -32.15
CA VAL A 358 -3.37 1.30 -31.37
C VAL A 358 -3.83 -0.07 -31.84
N ALA A 359 -2.94 -0.82 -32.49
CA ALA A 359 -3.27 -2.15 -33.01
C ALA A 359 -3.70 -3.09 -31.87
N THR A 360 -4.75 -3.87 -32.10
CA THR A 360 -5.28 -4.87 -31.18
C THR A 360 -5.39 -6.22 -31.89
N THR A 361 -5.57 -7.29 -31.12
CA THR A 361 -5.93 -8.59 -31.66
C THR A 361 -7.41 -8.84 -31.39
N ARG A 362 -8.12 -9.45 -32.38
CA ARG A 362 -9.53 -9.81 -32.24
C ARG A 362 -9.79 -11.31 -32.37
N ASP A 363 -8.72 -12.08 -32.49
CA ASP A 363 -8.78 -13.55 -32.52
C ASP A 363 -9.20 -14.10 -31.15
N ILE A 364 -8.95 -13.33 -30.11
CA ILE A 364 -9.26 -13.63 -28.73
C ILE A 364 -9.97 -12.40 -28.15
N CYS A 365 -10.96 -12.62 -27.31
CA CYS A 365 -11.58 -11.52 -26.59
C CYS A 365 -10.72 -11.09 -25.41
N CYS A 366 -10.98 -9.89 -24.97
CA CYS A 366 -10.81 -9.43 -23.59
C CYS A 366 -9.49 -8.72 -23.34
N HIS A 367 -9.35 -8.24 -22.12
CA HIS A 367 -8.25 -7.40 -21.64
C HIS A 367 -8.09 -6.09 -22.44
N THR A 368 -9.23 -5.51 -22.81
CA THR A 368 -9.28 -4.18 -23.40
C THR A 368 -9.27 -3.12 -22.26
N ALA A 369 -8.48 -2.08 -22.43
CA ALA A 369 -8.49 -0.89 -21.59
C ALA A 369 -8.51 0.36 -22.46
N GLY A 370 -8.74 1.54 -21.89
CA GLY A 370 -8.88 2.73 -22.70
C GLY A 370 -9.12 4.02 -21.95
N SER A 371 -8.76 4.08 -20.65
CA SER A 371 -8.89 5.33 -19.90
C SER A 371 -7.96 6.42 -20.41
N LEU A 372 -8.44 7.65 -20.41
CA LEU A 372 -7.77 8.83 -20.92
C LEU A 372 -7.60 9.87 -19.81
N THR A 373 -6.40 10.44 -19.68
CA THR A 373 -6.17 11.55 -18.75
C THR A 373 -5.09 12.50 -19.27
N PHE A 374 -5.22 13.79 -18.93
CA PHE A 374 -4.17 14.77 -19.17
C PHE A 374 -3.27 14.95 -17.96
N GLY A 375 -1.97 14.96 -18.20
CA GLY A 375 -0.98 15.34 -17.19
C GLY A 375 -0.92 16.86 -16.98
N PRO A 376 -0.26 17.31 -15.90
CA PRO A 376 -0.11 18.75 -15.61
C PRO A 376 0.63 19.54 -16.69
N ASP A 377 1.43 18.86 -17.48
CA ASP A 377 2.21 19.40 -18.60
C ASP A 377 1.41 19.46 -19.92
N GLY A 378 0.13 19.05 -19.90
CA GLY A 378 -0.73 18.95 -21.09
C GLY A 378 -0.53 17.69 -21.93
N SER A 379 0.29 16.75 -21.50
CA SER A 379 0.44 15.44 -22.16
C SER A 379 -0.81 14.60 -21.96
N LEU A 380 -1.32 13.97 -23.04
CA LEU A 380 -2.43 13.03 -22.96
C LEU A 380 -1.91 11.61 -22.77
N PHE A 381 -2.34 10.97 -21.70
CA PHE A 381 -2.04 9.56 -21.39
C PHE A 381 -3.21 8.68 -21.80
N ILE A 382 -2.89 7.53 -22.38
CA ILE A 382 -3.85 6.51 -22.80
C ILE A 382 -3.43 5.20 -22.14
N SER A 383 -4.34 4.53 -21.44
CA SER A 383 -4.14 3.16 -21.04
C SER A 383 -4.60 2.20 -22.13
N THR A 384 -3.88 1.11 -22.32
CA THR A 384 -4.29 0.02 -23.22
C THR A 384 -4.24 -1.31 -22.49
N GLY A 385 -5.08 -2.25 -22.85
CA GLY A 385 -4.99 -3.63 -22.40
C GLY A 385 -3.80 -4.35 -22.99
N ASP A 386 -3.49 -5.52 -22.46
CA ASP A 386 -2.36 -6.35 -22.88
C ASP A 386 -2.71 -7.28 -24.06
N ASN A 387 -3.98 -7.34 -24.45
CA ASN A 387 -4.50 -8.22 -25.53
C ASN A 387 -4.20 -9.71 -25.29
N THR A 388 -4.10 -10.14 -24.03
CA THR A 388 -3.88 -11.55 -23.68
C THR A 388 -5.19 -12.30 -23.50
N THR A 389 -5.12 -13.62 -23.37
CA THR A 389 -6.28 -14.42 -22.99
C THR A 389 -6.59 -14.22 -21.49
N PRO A 390 -7.87 -14.28 -21.07
CA PRO A 390 -8.26 -14.10 -19.66
C PRO A 390 -7.60 -15.10 -18.70
N PHE A 391 -6.98 -16.15 -19.18
CA PHE A 391 -6.50 -17.27 -18.37
C PHE A 391 -5.00 -17.50 -18.48
N ASN A 392 -4.23 -16.51 -18.96
CA ASN A 392 -2.77 -16.56 -19.02
C ASN A 392 -2.27 -17.92 -19.57
N GLN A 393 -2.77 -18.30 -20.75
CA GLN A 393 -2.41 -19.56 -21.38
C GLN A 393 -0.96 -19.51 -21.84
N PRO A 394 -0.08 -20.43 -21.39
CA PRO A 394 1.36 -20.39 -21.68
C PRO A 394 1.69 -20.46 -23.17
N ASP A 395 0.78 -21.00 -23.99
CA ASP A 395 0.96 -21.20 -25.42
C ASP A 395 0.34 -20.13 -26.30
N SER A 396 -0.13 -19.03 -25.70
CA SER A 396 -0.72 -17.92 -26.44
C SER A 396 0.36 -17.19 -27.23
N LYS A 397 0.26 -17.19 -28.54
CA LYS A 397 1.13 -16.39 -29.46
C LYS A 397 1.02 -14.86 -29.20
N TYR A 398 0.13 -14.45 -28.31
CA TYR A 398 -0.18 -13.06 -27.94
C TYR A 398 0.33 -12.68 -26.54
N THR A 399 0.96 -13.61 -25.81
CA THR A 399 1.70 -13.22 -24.60
C THR A 399 2.83 -12.31 -25.02
N LEU A 400 2.89 -11.11 -24.41
CA LEU A 400 4.04 -10.24 -24.60
C LEU A 400 5.29 -11.01 -24.17
N GLU A 401 6.29 -11.12 -25.04
CA GLU A 401 7.57 -11.77 -24.72
C GLU A 401 8.10 -11.16 -23.41
N GLY A 402 8.30 -12.00 -22.40
CA GLY A 402 8.82 -11.59 -21.08
C GLY A 402 7.87 -11.78 -19.90
N TYR A 403 6.65 -12.26 -20.12
CA TYR A 403 5.79 -12.73 -19.03
C TYR A 403 6.00 -14.23 -18.83
N GLY A 404 6.99 -14.56 -18.02
CA GLY A 404 7.06 -15.86 -17.35
C GLY A 404 5.94 -15.99 -16.32
N PRO A 405 5.80 -17.17 -15.66
CA PRO A 405 4.84 -17.36 -14.59
C PRO A 405 4.93 -16.19 -13.60
N ILE A 406 3.79 -15.70 -13.14
CA ILE A 406 3.66 -14.53 -12.26
C ILE A 406 4.61 -14.69 -11.06
N ASP A 407 5.80 -14.15 -11.19
CA ASP A 407 6.60 -13.82 -10.04
C ASP A 407 6.20 -12.37 -9.68
N ASN A 408 5.97 -12.10 -8.44
CA ASN A 408 5.48 -10.82 -7.90
C ASN A 408 6.35 -9.59 -8.25
N ARG A 409 6.90 -9.51 -9.45
CA ARG A 409 7.65 -8.37 -9.96
C ARG A 409 6.69 -7.32 -10.53
N PRO A 410 6.86 -6.03 -10.21
CA PRO A 410 6.05 -4.98 -10.81
C PRO A 410 6.24 -5.00 -12.33
N VAL A 411 5.12 -5.07 -13.04
CA VAL A 411 5.06 -5.03 -14.51
C VAL A 411 5.65 -3.71 -14.99
N ARG A 412 6.87 -3.74 -15.51
CA ARG A 412 7.42 -2.61 -16.25
C ARG A 412 7.00 -2.76 -17.71
N HIS A 413 5.98 -2.03 -18.13
CA HIS A 413 5.64 -1.91 -19.55
C HIS A 413 6.82 -1.32 -20.31
N LYS A 414 7.47 -2.10 -21.14
CA LYS A 414 8.58 -1.66 -22.01
C LYS A 414 8.12 -0.87 -23.25
N ARG A 415 6.86 -0.51 -23.38
CA ARG A 415 6.41 0.47 -24.36
C ARG A 415 5.90 1.70 -23.62
N GLN A 416 6.84 2.53 -23.17
CA GLN A 416 6.53 3.95 -23.08
C GLN A 416 6.31 4.42 -24.53
N ILE A 417 5.05 4.60 -24.91
CA ILE A 417 4.75 5.55 -25.95
C ILE A 417 5.05 6.90 -25.30
N THR A 418 6.24 7.44 -25.58
CA THR A 418 6.59 8.79 -25.14
C THR A 418 5.48 9.70 -25.67
N PRO A 419 4.77 10.46 -24.81
CA PRO A 419 3.75 11.37 -25.26
C PRO A 419 4.43 12.44 -26.12
N ARG A 420 4.17 12.46 -27.42
CA ARG A 420 4.43 13.68 -28.18
C ARG A 420 3.32 14.63 -27.81
N CYS A 421 3.67 15.70 -27.15
CA CYS A 421 2.80 16.82 -26.85
C CYS A 421 2.03 17.20 -28.10
N VAL A 422 0.71 17.15 -28.04
CA VAL A 422 -0.15 17.87 -28.99
C VAL A 422 -0.20 19.32 -28.49
N GLY A 423 0.94 19.98 -28.56
CA GLY A 423 1.08 21.38 -28.26
C GLY A 423 1.25 22.18 -29.53
N ARG A 424 0.44 23.17 -29.69
CA ARG A 424 0.53 24.33 -30.62
C ARG A 424 0.93 24.03 -32.07
N GLU A 425 0.06 24.38 -32.98
CA GLU A 425 0.20 24.55 -34.42
C GLU A 425 1.57 24.22 -35.02
N GLY A 426 1.69 23.12 -35.80
CA GLY A 426 2.87 22.79 -36.57
C GLY A 426 3.25 21.34 -36.58
N TRP A 427 2.36 20.44 -36.98
CA TRP A 427 2.70 19.04 -37.25
C TRP A 427 3.15 18.90 -38.72
N SER A 428 4.48 19.00 -38.99
CA SER A 428 5.06 18.50 -40.23
C SER A 428 5.48 17.05 -40.02
N GLY A 429 4.84 16.12 -40.73
CA GLY A 429 5.24 14.73 -40.75
C GLY A 429 6.68 14.60 -41.26
N ARG A 430 7.51 13.81 -40.52
CA ARG A 430 8.68 13.17 -41.06
C ARG A 430 8.53 11.66 -40.87
N SER A 431 8.34 10.99 -41.99
CA SER A 431 8.72 9.59 -42.16
C SER A 431 10.23 9.49 -41.88
N GLY A 432 10.62 8.73 -40.91
CA GLY A 432 12.02 8.42 -40.64
C GLY A 432 12.22 6.92 -40.90
N GLU A 433 12.74 6.63 -42.09
CA GLU A 433 13.44 5.39 -42.39
C GLU A 433 14.77 5.34 -41.64
N ASP A 434 15.15 4.10 -41.30
CA ASP A 434 16.53 3.59 -41.11
C ASP A 434 17.37 4.08 -39.90
N GLN A 435 18.03 3.28 -39.22
CA GLN A 435 18.92 2.12 -39.43
C GLN A 435 19.69 1.78 -38.15
N LYS A 436 19.89 0.49 -38.01
CA LYS A 436 20.91 -0.30 -37.31
C LYS A 436 20.77 -0.50 -35.81
#